data_2951b0dd90fcb19617bdb3136fd6d947
#
_entry.id   2951b0dd90fcb19617bdb3136fd6d947
#
_cell.length_a   1.000
_cell.length_b   1.000
_cell.length_c   1.000
_cell.angle_alpha   90.00
_cell.angle_beta   90.00
_cell.angle_gamma   90.00
#
_symmetry.space_group_name_H-M   'P 1'
#
loop_
_entity.id
_entity.type
_entity.pdbx_description
1 polymer ?
#
loop_
_entity_poly.entity_id
_entity_poly.type
_entity_poly.pdbx_seq_one_letter_code
_entity_poly.pdbx_strand_id
1 'polypeptide(L)'
;MLAFVFFFFQVTHLIISFFIDKVLPYQGFFAYPETLKTFGLPKFIYSLANFDGVYYLKIAKDGYYQFEQAFFPLYPLLIKLATFLTQNYLISGLLISNLCFIFGLFLFKKYLKKINQESPWVLTFLLLFPTSFFFITVYTESLFFVFLILFFYFFSQKKYFLAAIFGFFASLTRINGVLLNIPFLILIYKKIKDKKISLTLFLYPLITVLGLTFYVVYLLKTTGDPLLFLNSQKVFGANRSTTIIFLPQVYFRYLKIFFTASFNFQYFVSFLEFFIFNLVFLVLILDLIWVLKKKNQNLLALNLFSVANLILPTLTGTFSSITRYSLLSFSFFLFLSRIKSKAVKITLGFLFLILHLVLFSFYLQGYFIG
;
A
#
# COMPACT_ATOMS: atom_id res chain seq x y z
N MET A 1 -22.78 -7.32 8.57
CA MET A 1 -22.50 -5.96 8.09
C MET A 1 -21.20 -5.90 7.26
N LEU A 2 -19.99 -6.24 7.80
CA LEU A 2 -18.74 -6.17 7.00
C LEU A 2 -18.78 -7.04 5.74
N ALA A 3 -19.26 -8.30 5.83
CA ALA A 3 -19.40 -9.19 4.68
C ALA A 3 -20.33 -8.60 3.59
N PHE A 4 -21.40 -7.96 4.00
CA PHE A 4 -22.34 -7.30 3.09
C PHE A 4 -21.70 -6.10 2.38
N VAL A 5 -20.99 -5.24 3.12
CA VAL A 5 -20.26 -4.10 2.56
C VAL A 5 -19.19 -4.58 1.58
N PHE A 6 -18.44 -5.62 1.95
CA PHE A 6 -17.45 -6.23 1.07
C PHE A 6 -18.08 -6.82 -0.19
N PHE A 7 -19.21 -7.54 -0.06
CA PHE A 7 -19.93 -8.09 -1.21
C PHE A 7 -20.36 -6.98 -2.18
N PHE A 8 -20.96 -5.91 -1.68
CA PHE A 8 -21.32 -4.75 -2.51
C PHE A 8 -20.11 -4.12 -3.18
N PHE A 9 -19.00 -3.98 -2.46
CA PHE A 9 -17.75 -3.48 -3.01
C PHE A 9 -17.30 -4.34 -4.20
N GLN A 10 -17.28 -5.67 -4.04
CA GLN A 10 -16.89 -6.60 -5.09
C GLN A 10 -17.85 -6.56 -6.29
N VAL A 11 -19.14 -6.59 -6.05
CA VAL A 11 -20.15 -6.55 -7.13
C VAL A 11 -20.03 -5.26 -7.95
N THR A 12 -19.84 -4.11 -7.29
CA THR A 12 -19.66 -2.84 -7.98
C THR A 12 -18.43 -2.88 -8.90
N HIS A 13 -17.30 -3.42 -8.40
CA HIS A 13 -16.07 -3.52 -9.20
C HIS A 13 -16.22 -4.49 -10.37
N LEU A 14 -16.88 -5.63 -10.19
CA LEU A 14 -17.16 -6.57 -11.28
C LEU A 14 -18.06 -5.95 -12.35
N ILE A 15 -19.10 -5.21 -11.95
CA ILE A 15 -19.97 -4.51 -12.90
C ILE A 15 -19.17 -3.49 -13.72
N ILE A 16 -18.36 -2.67 -13.06
CA ILE A 16 -17.51 -1.69 -13.76
C ILE A 16 -16.56 -2.42 -14.71
N SER A 17 -15.87 -3.46 -14.24
CA SER A 17 -14.93 -4.22 -15.06
C SER A 17 -15.58 -4.82 -16.31
N PHE A 18 -16.85 -5.24 -16.21
CA PHE A 18 -17.58 -5.82 -17.32
C PHE A 18 -18.04 -4.79 -18.37
N PHE A 19 -18.40 -3.57 -17.94
CA PHE A 19 -18.96 -2.57 -18.84
C PHE A 19 -17.97 -1.51 -19.31
N ILE A 20 -16.80 -1.37 -18.66
CA ILE A 20 -15.90 -0.25 -18.90
C ILE A 20 -15.37 -0.18 -20.34
N ASP A 21 -15.21 -1.32 -21.01
CA ASP A 21 -14.74 -1.38 -22.39
C ASP A 21 -15.66 -0.67 -23.39
N LYS A 22 -16.93 -0.49 -23.03
CA LYS A 22 -17.90 0.22 -23.87
C LYS A 22 -17.84 1.73 -23.69
N VAL A 23 -17.21 2.20 -22.62
CA VAL A 23 -17.20 3.62 -22.23
C VAL A 23 -15.82 4.25 -22.43
N LEU A 24 -14.76 3.52 -22.11
CA LEU A 24 -13.39 4.03 -22.14
C LEU A 24 -12.50 3.13 -23.02
N PRO A 25 -11.79 3.67 -24.02
CA PRO A 25 -10.86 2.91 -24.85
C PRO A 25 -9.67 2.41 -24.04
N TYR A 26 -9.12 1.26 -24.42
CA TYR A 26 -7.91 0.74 -23.82
C TYR A 26 -6.70 1.60 -24.24
N GLN A 27 -5.91 2.04 -23.28
CA GLN A 27 -4.67 2.79 -23.50
C GLN A 27 -3.50 2.08 -22.83
N GLY A 28 -2.97 1.04 -23.47
CA GLY A 28 -1.80 0.32 -22.97
C GLY A 28 -0.52 0.79 -23.68
N PHE A 29 0.47 1.25 -22.93
CA PHE A 29 1.83 1.46 -23.44
C PHE A 29 2.63 0.15 -23.51
N PHE A 30 2.15 -0.90 -22.88
CA PHE A 30 2.84 -2.18 -22.70
C PHE A 30 1.98 -3.32 -23.23
N ALA A 31 2.65 -4.41 -23.67
CA ALA A 31 2.01 -5.65 -24.11
C ALA A 31 1.36 -6.46 -22.97
N TYR A 32 0.80 -5.78 -21.96
CA TYR A 32 0.14 -6.45 -20.83
C TYR A 32 -1.05 -7.30 -21.24
N PRO A 33 -1.93 -6.86 -22.16
CA PRO A 33 -3.05 -7.69 -22.57
C PRO A 33 -2.64 -9.04 -23.13
N GLU A 34 -1.59 -9.10 -23.96
CA GLU A 34 -1.08 -10.34 -24.54
C GLU A 34 -0.58 -11.27 -23.43
N THR A 35 0.21 -10.75 -22.51
CA THR A 35 0.69 -11.54 -21.35
C THR A 35 -0.46 -12.02 -20.48
N LEU A 36 -1.42 -11.15 -20.18
CA LEU A 36 -2.54 -11.49 -19.29
C LEU A 36 -3.54 -12.46 -19.95
N LYS A 37 -3.75 -12.39 -21.27
CA LYS A 37 -4.57 -13.35 -22.05
C LYS A 37 -4.05 -14.78 -21.95
N THR A 38 -2.74 -14.98 -21.76
CA THR A 38 -2.15 -16.32 -21.62
C THR A 38 -2.67 -17.09 -20.40
N PHE A 39 -3.27 -16.41 -19.41
CA PHE A 39 -3.90 -17.06 -18.26
C PHE A 39 -5.32 -17.58 -18.54
N GLY A 40 -5.87 -17.39 -19.77
CA GLY A 40 -7.13 -18.00 -20.21
C GLY A 40 -8.40 -17.41 -19.61
N LEU A 41 -8.34 -16.21 -19.02
CA LEU A 41 -9.47 -15.54 -18.37
C LEU A 41 -9.99 -14.40 -19.23
N PRO A 42 -11.29 -14.02 -19.10
CA PRO A 42 -11.87 -12.89 -19.82
C PRO A 42 -11.27 -11.54 -19.37
N LYS A 43 -11.36 -10.52 -20.24
CA LYS A 43 -10.75 -9.20 -20.03
C LYS A 43 -11.17 -8.55 -18.71
N PHE A 44 -12.44 -8.63 -18.33
CA PHE A 44 -12.93 -8.05 -17.09
C PHE A 44 -12.33 -8.68 -15.81
N ILE A 45 -11.69 -9.86 -15.93
CA ILE A 45 -10.92 -10.51 -14.84
C ILE A 45 -9.44 -10.19 -14.98
N TYR A 46 -8.83 -10.39 -16.19
CA TYR A 46 -7.39 -10.24 -16.29
C TYR A 46 -6.94 -8.78 -16.14
N SER A 47 -7.77 -7.79 -16.45
CA SER A 47 -7.46 -6.37 -16.23
C SER A 47 -7.25 -6.01 -14.75
N LEU A 48 -7.72 -6.84 -13.82
CA LEU A 48 -7.41 -6.70 -12.38
C LEU A 48 -5.94 -7.02 -12.04
N ALA A 49 -5.15 -7.46 -13.00
CA ALA A 49 -3.71 -7.68 -12.87
C ALA A 49 -2.87 -6.73 -13.74
N ASN A 50 -3.42 -5.60 -14.19
CA ASN A 50 -2.66 -4.60 -14.96
C ASN A 50 -1.45 -4.06 -14.18
N PHE A 51 -0.43 -3.59 -14.90
CA PHE A 51 0.82 -2.99 -14.39
C PHE A 51 1.63 -3.92 -13.48
N ASP A 52 1.82 -3.58 -12.20
CA ASP A 52 2.62 -4.38 -11.26
C ASP A 52 2.11 -5.83 -11.15
N GLY A 53 0.81 -6.05 -11.33
CA GLY A 53 0.19 -7.37 -11.31
C GLY A 53 0.81 -8.34 -12.30
N VAL A 54 1.16 -7.88 -13.50
CA VAL A 54 1.83 -8.71 -14.53
C VAL A 54 3.16 -9.24 -13.99
N TYR A 55 3.95 -8.39 -13.34
CA TYR A 55 5.25 -8.77 -12.80
C TYR A 55 5.12 -9.77 -11.66
N TYR A 56 4.17 -9.57 -10.73
CA TYR A 56 3.92 -10.56 -9.68
C TYR A 56 3.54 -11.93 -10.22
N LEU A 57 2.72 -11.98 -11.28
CA LEU A 57 2.32 -13.23 -11.94
C LEU A 57 3.51 -13.89 -12.67
N LYS A 58 4.33 -13.12 -13.38
CA LYS A 58 5.54 -13.61 -14.05
C LYS A 58 6.54 -14.18 -13.06
N ILE A 59 6.86 -13.43 -12.00
CA ILE A 59 7.77 -13.88 -10.95
C ILE A 59 7.26 -15.17 -10.29
N ALA A 60 5.95 -15.28 -10.04
CA ALA A 60 5.36 -16.48 -9.47
C ALA A 60 5.50 -17.70 -10.39
N LYS A 61 5.35 -17.50 -11.71
CA LYS A 61 5.43 -18.54 -12.74
C LYS A 61 6.87 -18.93 -13.06
N ASP A 62 7.68 -17.95 -13.42
CA ASP A 62 8.95 -18.15 -14.11
C ASP A 62 10.18 -17.79 -13.24
N GLY A 63 9.97 -17.15 -12.08
CA GLY A 63 11.04 -16.57 -11.26
C GLY A 63 11.39 -15.15 -11.70
N TYR A 64 12.46 -14.61 -11.10
CA TYR A 64 12.91 -13.24 -11.37
C TYR A 64 13.71 -13.15 -12.68
N TYR A 65 13.27 -12.26 -13.57
CA TYR A 65 14.05 -11.76 -14.69
C TYR A 65 14.69 -10.41 -14.36
N GLN A 66 15.44 -9.86 -15.30
CA GLN A 66 16.16 -8.59 -15.12
C GLN A 66 15.20 -7.45 -14.76
N PHE A 67 15.54 -6.69 -13.71
CA PHE A 67 14.82 -5.57 -13.12
C PHE A 67 13.53 -5.90 -12.35
N GLU A 68 13.01 -7.12 -12.44
CA GLU A 68 11.82 -7.50 -11.67
C GLU A 68 12.08 -7.57 -10.14
N GLN A 69 13.35 -7.46 -9.75
CA GLN A 69 13.77 -7.42 -8.34
C GLN A 69 13.24 -6.20 -7.56
N ALA A 70 12.65 -5.20 -8.23
CA ALA A 70 11.87 -4.15 -7.59
C ALA A 70 10.65 -4.69 -6.81
N PHE A 71 10.16 -5.89 -7.19
CA PHE A 71 9.01 -6.56 -6.58
C PHE A 71 9.45 -7.57 -5.52
N PHE A 72 8.95 -7.43 -4.30
CA PHE A 72 9.36 -8.23 -3.16
C PHE A 72 8.79 -9.66 -3.21
N PRO A 73 9.50 -10.66 -2.66
CA PRO A 73 9.29 -12.07 -2.99
C PRO A 73 8.07 -12.72 -2.35
N LEU A 74 7.56 -12.23 -1.21
CA LEU A 74 6.55 -12.98 -0.44
C LEU A 74 5.24 -13.17 -1.21
N TYR A 75 4.75 -12.13 -1.88
CA TYR A 75 3.49 -12.20 -2.61
C TYR A 75 3.57 -13.14 -3.83
N PRO A 76 4.59 -13.06 -4.72
CA PRO A 76 4.79 -14.04 -5.78
C PRO A 76 4.94 -15.48 -5.28
N LEU A 77 5.64 -15.69 -4.16
CA LEU A 77 5.76 -17.02 -3.54
C LEU A 77 4.41 -17.58 -3.11
N LEU A 78 3.58 -16.75 -2.48
CA LEU A 78 2.22 -17.17 -2.08
C LEU A 78 1.34 -17.46 -3.30
N ILE A 79 1.44 -16.67 -4.38
CA ILE A 79 0.74 -16.94 -5.65
C ILE A 79 1.18 -18.32 -6.18
N LYS A 80 2.48 -18.59 -6.24
CA LYS A 80 3.02 -19.88 -6.70
C LYS A 80 2.47 -21.05 -5.86
N LEU A 81 2.46 -20.91 -4.55
CA LEU A 81 1.90 -21.93 -3.65
C LEU A 81 0.40 -22.13 -3.86
N ALA A 82 -0.39 -21.05 -3.96
CA ALA A 82 -1.83 -21.15 -4.18
C ALA A 82 -2.17 -21.76 -5.55
N THR A 83 -1.28 -21.64 -6.54
CA THR A 83 -1.48 -22.22 -7.87
C THR A 83 -1.51 -23.75 -7.87
N PHE A 84 -0.94 -24.43 -6.87
CA PHE A 84 -1.13 -25.87 -6.70
C PHE A 84 -2.61 -26.27 -6.53
N LEU A 85 -3.43 -25.36 -5.97
CA LEU A 85 -4.88 -25.59 -5.77
C LEU A 85 -5.72 -25.05 -6.94
N THR A 86 -5.39 -23.85 -7.42
CA THR A 86 -6.23 -23.13 -8.41
C THR A 86 -5.88 -23.46 -9.85
N GLN A 87 -4.70 -24.06 -10.11
CA GLN A 87 -4.13 -24.34 -11.44
C GLN A 87 -3.99 -23.08 -12.32
N ASN A 88 -4.11 -21.87 -11.74
CA ASN A 88 -4.03 -20.61 -12.47
C ASN A 88 -3.40 -19.50 -11.61
N TYR A 89 -2.29 -18.92 -12.06
CA TYR A 89 -1.56 -17.88 -11.32
C TYR A 89 -2.40 -16.62 -11.08
N LEU A 90 -3.22 -16.20 -12.06
CA LEU A 90 -4.04 -15.01 -11.95
C LEU A 90 -5.15 -15.21 -10.94
N ILE A 91 -5.85 -16.36 -10.98
CA ILE A 91 -6.85 -16.71 -9.95
C ILE A 91 -6.21 -16.77 -8.58
N SER A 92 -5.02 -17.35 -8.44
CA SER A 92 -4.28 -17.41 -7.18
C SER A 92 -3.97 -16.02 -6.63
N GLY A 93 -3.49 -15.11 -7.48
CA GLY A 93 -3.21 -13.72 -7.09
C GLY A 93 -4.44 -13.00 -6.59
N LEU A 94 -5.55 -13.07 -7.34
CA LEU A 94 -6.83 -12.47 -6.95
C LEU A 94 -7.38 -13.10 -5.66
N LEU A 95 -7.29 -14.43 -5.52
CA LEU A 95 -7.75 -15.13 -4.33
C LEU A 95 -6.99 -14.67 -3.08
N ILE A 96 -5.66 -14.60 -3.14
CA ILE A 96 -4.84 -14.14 -2.02
C ILE A 96 -5.20 -12.70 -1.66
N SER A 97 -5.25 -11.78 -2.65
CA SER A 97 -5.59 -10.38 -2.40
C SER A 97 -6.95 -10.24 -1.72
N ASN A 98 -7.97 -10.92 -2.24
CA ASN A 98 -9.33 -10.81 -1.71
C ASN A 98 -9.48 -11.45 -0.32
N LEU A 99 -8.89 -12.64 -0.09
CA LEU A 99 -8.91 -13.27 1.23
C LEU A 99 -8.16 -12.42 2.27
N CYS A 100 -6.98 -11.90 1.91
CA CYS A 100 -6.23 -10.99 2.77
C CYS A 100 -7.02 -9.72 3.06
N PHE A 101 -7.74 -9.16 2.08
CA PHE A 101 -8.54 -7.95 2.29
C PHE A 101 -9.68 -8.17 3.29
N ILE A 102 -10.50 -9.23 3.09
CA ILE A 102 -11.59 -9.58 4.02
C ILE A 102 -11.04 -9.79 5.43
N PHE A 103 -9.98 -10.60 5.54
CA PHE A 103 -9.37 -10.91 6.83
C PHE A 103 -8.76 -9.66 7.46
N GLY A 104 -8.10 -8.80 6.66
CA GLY A 104 -7.54 -7.54 7.09
C GLY A 104 -8.60 -6.57 7.63
N LEU A 105 -9.75 -6.44 6.97
CA LEU A 105 -10.87 -5.61 7.45
C LEU A 105 -11.41 -6.10 8.81
N PHE A 106 -11.54 -7.41 8.99
CA PHE A 106 -11.95 -8.01 10.26
C PHE A 106 -10.93 -7.72 11.37
N LEU A 107 -9.65 -7.92 11.09
CA LEU A 107 -8.57 -7.62 12.02
C LEU A 107 -8.49 -6.11 12.33
N PHE A 108 -8.68 -5.26 11.32
CA PHE A 108 -8.63 -3.81 11.50
C PHE A 108 -9.75 -3.35 12.45
N LYS A 109 -10.97 -3.86 12.27
CA LYS A 109 -12.06 -3.60 13.23
C LYS A 109 -11.69 -4.03 14.65
N LYS A 110 -11.08 -5.21 14.84
CA LYS A 110 -10.61 -5.67 16.16
C LYS A 110 -9.53 -4.74 16.73
N TYR A 111 -8.58 -4.30 15.90
CA TYR A 111 -7.54 -3.37 16.30
C TYR A 111 -8.13 -2.02 16.73
N LEU A 112 -9.02 -1.44 15.92
CA LEU A 112 -9.69 -0.17 16.25
C LEU A 112 -10.42 -0.23 17.60
N LYS A 113 -11.13 -1.33 17.87
CA LYS A 113 -11.77 -1.57 19.17
C LYS A 113 -10.73 -1.61 20.30
N LYS A 114 -9.59 -2.31 20.07
CA LYS A 114 -8.52 -2.44 21.08
C LYS A 114 -7.89 -1.10 21.46
N ILE A 115 -7.77 -0.16 20.53
CA ILE A 115 -7.18 1.16 20.77
C ILE A 115 -8.22 2.26 21.08
N ASN A 116 -9.50 1.87 21.30
CA ASN A 116 -10.63 2.78 21.56
C ASN A 116 -10.82 3.85 20.45
N GLN A 117 -10.68 3.44 19.18
CA GLN A 117 -10.89 4.28 18.01
C GLN A 117 -11.95 3.68 17.07
N GLU A 118 -12.87 2.90 17.60
CA GLU A 118 -13.94 2.28 16.82
C GLU A 118 -14.89 3.35 16.26
N SER A 119 -14.92 3.46 14.93
CA SER A 119 -15.85 4.30 14.21
C SER A 119 -16.17 3.67 12.85
N PRO A 120 -17.45 3.57 12.45
CA PRO A 120 -17.81 3.09 11.13
C PRO A 120 -17.14 3.89 10.00
N TRP A 121 -16.93 5.19 10.22
CA TRP A 121 -16.33 6.09 9.25
C TRP A 121 -14.88 5.75 8.89
N VAL A 122 -14.12 5.12 9.79
CA VAL A 122 -12.74 4.68 9.47
C VAL A 122 -12.75 3.68 8.32
N LEU A 123 -13.59 2.64 8.43
CA LEU A 123 -13.72 1.63 7.39
C LEU A 123 -14.40 2.18 6.13
N THR A 124 -15.40 3.06 6.29
CA THR A 124 -16.05 3.73 5.16
C THR A 124 -15.04 4.53 4.34
N PHE A 125 -14.24 5.39 4.98
CA PHE A 125 -13.22 6.16 4.26
C PHE A 125 -12.13 5.29 3.65
N LEU A 126 -11.72 4.20 4.32
CA LEU A 126 -10.76 3.25 3.76
C LEU A 126 -11.30 2.59 2.49
N LEU A 127 -12.56 2.14 2.50
CA LEU A 127 -13.19 1.47 1.35
C LEU A 127 -13.48 2.43 0.19
N LEU A 128 -13.86 3.67 0.48
CA LEU A 128 -14.16 4.68 -0.53
C LEU A 128 -12.93 5.44 -1.01
N PHE A 129 -11.76 5.24 -0.37
CA PHE A 129 -10.54 5.95 -0.76
C PHE A 129 -10.20 5.73 -2.25
N PRO A 130 -9.75 6.75 -2.99
CA PRO A 130 -9.61 6.70 -4.44
C PRO A 130 -8.88 5.48 -5.01
N THR A 131 -7.95 4.91 -4.26
CA THR A 131 -7.13 3.77 -4.69
C THR A 131 -7.39 2.47 -3.94
N SER A 132 -8.50 2.37 -3.18
CA SER A 132 -8.79 1.15 -2.39
C SER A 132 -9.05 -0.10 -3.25
N PHE A 133 -9.30 0.06 -4.55
CA PHE A 133 -9.38 -1.07 -5.48
C PHE A 133 -8.07 -1.88 -5.56
N PHE A 134 -6.91 -1.32 -5.20
CA PHE A 134 -5.66 -2.09 -5.10
C PHE A 134 -5.73 -3.21 -4.06
N PHE A 135 -6.66 -3.17 -3.12
CA PHE A 135 -6.88 -4.29 -2.21
C PHE A 135 -7.48 -5.54 -2.87
N ILE A 136 -8.15 -5.39 -4.01
CA ILE A 136 -8.81 -6.51 -4.71
C ILE A 136 -8.13 -6.92 -6.02
N THR A 137 -7.14 -6.17 -6.45
CA THR A 137 -6.32 -6.44 -7.63
C THR A 137 -5.11 -7.33 -7.29
N VAL A 138 -4.38 -7.80 -8.29
CA VAL A 138 -3.18 -8.64 -8.09
C VAL A 138 -2.01 -7.75 -7.64
N TYR A 139 -2.08 -7.32 -6.37
CA TYR A 139 -1.14 -6.39 -5.74
C TYR A 139 -0.84 -6.80 -4.29
N THR A 140 0.24 -6.26 -3.74
CA THR A 140 0.70 -6.58 -2.37
C THR A 140 -0.07 -5.86 -1.27
N GLU A 141 -0.93 -4.90 -1.59
CA GLU A 141 -1.58 -4.01 -0.64
C GLU A 141 -2.38 -4.75 0.42
N SER A 142 -3.16 -5.75 0.04
CA SER A 142 -3.98 -6.54 0.97
C SER A 142 -3.15 -7.42 1.88
N LEU A 143 -2.11 -8.07 1.33
CA LEU A 143 -1.21 -8.90 2.11
C LEU A 143 -0.44 -8.06 3.13
N PHE A 144 0.11 -6.92 2.69
CA PHE A 144 0.79 -5.98 3.56
C PHE A 144 -0.15 -5.39 4.61
N PHE A 145 -1.39 -5.08 4.25
CA PHE A 145 -2.44 -4.62 5.17
C PHE A 145 -2.65 -5.59 6.33
N VAL A 146 -2.77 -6.89 6.04
CA VAL A 146 -2.91 -7.92 7.09
C VAL A 146 -1.74 -7.90 8.05
N PHE A 147 -0.50 -7.92 7.53
CA PHE A 147 0.69 -7.94 8.39
C PHE A 147 0.84 -6.65 9.20
N LEU A 148 0.53 -5.52 8.59
CA LEU A 148 0.55 -4.22 9.24
C LEU A 148 -0.43 -4.17 10.41
N ILE A 149 -1.68 -4.64 10.22
CA ILE A 149 -2.68 -4.65 11.28
C ILE A 149 -2.33 -5.66 12.37
N LEU A 150 -1.85 -6.86 12.02
CA LEU A 150 -1.40 -7.85 13.00
C LEU A 150 -0.23 -7.31 13.84
N PHE A 151 0.72 -6.61 13.20
CA PHE A 151 1.80 -5.94 13.91
C PHE A 151 1.25 -4.96 14.96
N PHE A 152 0.43 -4.00 14.56
CA PHE A 152 -0.11 -2.99 15.48
C PHE A 152 -1.05 -3.58 16.52
N TYR A 153 -1.82 -4.61 16.17
CA TYR A 153 -2.69 -5.30 17.12
C TYR A 153 -1.90 -5.98 18.24
N PHE A 154 -0.87 -6.76 17.90
CA PHE A 154 -0.03 -7.42 18.89
C PHE A 154 0.88 -6.43 19.64
N PHE A 155 1.38 -5.40 18.97
CA PHE A 155 2.12 -4.33 19.60
C PHE A 155 1.28 -3.62 20.69
N SER A 156 0.00 -3.32 20.41
CA SER A 156 -0.93 -2.71 21.36
C SER A 156 -1.23 -3.61 22.57
N GLN A 157 -1.06 -4.92 22.42
CA GLN A 157 -1.19 -5.91 23.50
C GLN A 157 0.14 -6.17 24.25
N LYS A 158 1.21 -5.45 23.90
CA LYS A 158 2.56 -5.69 24.44
C LYS A 158 3.15 -7.08 24.10
N LYS A 159 2.58 -7.77 23.12
CA LYS A 159 3.08 -9.05 22.59
C LYS A 159 4.13 -8.76 21.49
N TYR A 160 5.24 -8.16 21.90
CA TYR A 160 6.23 -7.58 21.00
C TYR A 160 6.90 -8.59 20.07
N PHE A 161 7.12 -9.82 20.53
CA PHE A 161 7.68 -10.89 19.70
C PHE A 161 6.76 -11.22 18.52
N LEU A 162 5.46 -11.41 18.77
CA LEU A 162 4.48 -11.64 17.70
C LEU A 162 4.39 -10.43 16.75
N ALA A 163 4.43 -9.20 17.28
CA ALA A 163 4.49 -8.02 16.45
C ALA A 163 5.72 -8.04 15.53
N ALA A 164 6.90 -8.38 16.05
CA ALA A 164 8.14 -8.46 15.28
C ALA A 164 8.07 -9.53 14.17
N ILE A 165 7.44 -10.69 14.41
CA ILE A 165 7.19 -11.72 13.38
C ILE A 165 6.34 -11.16 12.24
N PHE A 166 5.26 -10.44 12.53
CA PHE A 166 4.46 -9.82 11.47
C PHE A 166 5.18 -8.66 10.79
N GLY A 167 6.06 -7.96 11.50
CA GLY A 167 7.00 -7.01 10.92
C GLY A 167 7.98 -7.65 9.93
N PHE A 168 8.49 -8.84 10.24
CA PHE A 168 9.31 -9.65 9.34
C PHE A 168 8.57 -9.96 8.02
N PHE A 169 7.35 -10.49 8.09
CA PHE A 169 6.56 -10.76 6.88
C PHE A 169 6.19 -9.48 6.11
N ALA A 170 5.91 -8.38 6.81
CA ALA A 170 5.67 -7.09 6.18
C ALA A 170 6.91 -6.61 5.40
N SER A 171 8.12 -6.69 5.98
CA SER A 171 9.37 -6.28 5.33
C SER A 171 9.79 -7.21 4.19
N LEU A 172 9.33 -8.47 4.19
CA LEU A 172 9.49 -9.42 3.07
C LEU A 172 8.44 -9.19 1.95
N THR A 173 7.37 -8.44 2.25
CA THR A 173 6.33 -8.09 1.27
C THR A 173 6.63 -6.76 0.57
N ARG A 174 7.12 -5.77 1.30
CA ARG A 174 7.42 -4.41 0.81
C ARG A 174 8.51 -3.77 1.66
N ILE A 175 9.35 -2.92 1.06
CA ILE A 175 10.38 -2.17 1.79
C ILE A 175 9.79 -1.35 2.96
N ASN A 176 8.57 -0.82 2.80
CA ASN A 176 7.88 -0.06 3.84
C ASN A 176 7.65 -0.86 5.14
N GLY A 177 7.73 -2.19 5.09
CA GLY A 177 7.65 -3.04 6.28
C GLY A 177 8.77 -2.75 7.30
N VAL A 178 9.93 -2.27 6.85
CA VAL A 178 11.03 -1.87 7.74
C VAL A 178 10.65 -0.68 8.63
N LEU A 179 9.71 0.17 8.19
CA LEU A 179 9.21 1.30 8.98
C LEU A 179 8.46 0.86 10.24
N LEU A 180 8.06 -0.41 10.34
CA LEU A 180 7.50 -0.99 11.57
C LEU A 180 8.49 -1.05 12.72
N ASN A 181 9.75 -0.68 12.50
CA ASN A 181 10.70 -0.41 13.55
C ASN A 181 10.43 0.89 14.33
N ILE A 182 9.75 1.87 13.73
CA ILE A 182 9.42 3.13 14.40
C ILE A 182 8.68 2.90 15.74
N PRO A 183 7.62 2.07 15.83
CA PRO A 183 7.00 1.70 17.10
C PRO A 183 7.98 1.13 18.14
N PHE A 184 8.89 0.27 17.72
CA PHE A 184 9.90 -0.30 18.63
C PHE A 184 10.90 0.73 19.09
N LEU A 185 11.35 1.64 18.22
CA LEU A 185 12.26 2.72 18.59
C LEU A 185 11.62 3.66 19.63
N ILE A 186 10.33 4.00 19.45
CA ILE A 186 9.56 4.79 20.43
C ILE A 186 9.49 4.05 21.77
N LEU A 187 9.22 2.75 21.73
CA LEU A 187 9.15 1.91 22.94
C LEU A 187 10.50 1.87 23.66
N ILE A 188 11.59 1.62 22.94
CA ILE A 188 12.96 1.58 23.47
C ILE A 188 13.32 2.91 24.12
N TYR A 189 13.11 4.02 23.40
CA TYR A 189 13.38 5.38 23.92
C TYR A 189 12.66 5.62 25.25
N LYS A 190 11.36 5.27 25.32
CA LYS A 190 10.57 5.41 26.56
C LYS A 190 11.13 4.53 27.68
N LYS A 191 11.51 3.28 27.39
CA LYS A 191 12.04 2.35 28.40
C LYS A 191 13.43 2.77 28.91
N ILE A 192 14.25 3.39 28.05
CA ILE A 192 15.50 4.02 28.48
C ILE A 192 15.23 5.16 29.46
N LYS A 193 14.30 6.06 29.09
CA LYS A 193 13.93 7.19 29.94
C LYS A 193 13.38 6.74 31.31
N ASP A 194 12.58 5.67 31.32
CA ASP A 194 11.99 5.10 32.53
C ASP A 194 12.99 4.20 33.32
N LYS A 195 14.26 4.05 32.84
CA LYS A 195 15.29 3.17 33.41
C LYS A 195 14.82 1.70 33.54
N LYS A 196 13.96 1.24 32.64
CA LYS A 196 13.34 -0.12 32.61
C LYS A 196 13.65 -0.86 31.32
N ILE A 197 14.88 -0.71 30.79
CA ILE A 197 15.29 -1.34 29.54
C ILE A 197 15.65 -2.81 29.77
N SER A 198 15.30 -3.65 28.79
CA SER A 198 15.74 -5.04 28.68
C SER A 198 16.42 -5.24 27.33
N LEU A 199 17.49 -6.04 27.29
CA LEU A 199 18.20 -6.38 26.06
C LEU A 199 17.28 -7.05 25.02
N THR A 200 16.27 -7.79 25.45
CA THR A 200 15.29 -8.42 24.56
C THR A 200 14.51 -7.41 23.69
N LEU A 201 14.40 -6.15 24.15
CA LEU A 201 13.72 -5.11 23.36
C LEU A 201 14.46 -4.77 22.05
N PHE A 202 15.77 -4.94 22.01
CA PHE A 202 16.58 -4.70 20.81
C PHE A 202 16.49 -5.81 19.76
N LEU A 203 16.04 -7.01 20.17
CA LEU A 203 15.84 -8.12 19.24
C LEU A 203 14.64 -7.91 18.32
N TYR A 204 13.59 -7.21 18.79
CA TYR A 204 12.35 -7.05 18.01
C TYR A 204 12.56 -6.21 16.73
N PRO A 205 13.26 -5.05 16.75
CA PRO A 205 13.64 -4.35 15.52
C PRO A 205 14.45 -5.22 14.56
N LEU A 206 15.40 -6.01 15.08
CA LEU A 206 16.23 -6.90 14.26
C LEU A 206 15.36 -7.94 13.54
N ILE A 207 14.45 -8.61 14.26
CA ILE A 207 13.50 -9.57 13.66
C ILE A 207 12.69 -8.91 12.55
N THR A 208 12.21 -7.69 12.76
CA THR A 208 11.43 -6.95 11.75
C THR A 208 12.24 -6.71 10.46
N VAL A 209 13.53 -6.41 10.57
CA VAL A 209 14.41 -6.16 9.40
C VAL A 209 14.83 -7.45 8.69
N LEU A 210 14.82 -8.61 9.38
CA LEU A 210 15.25 -9.88 8.79
C LEU A 210 14.53 -10.20 7.47
N GLY A 211 13.26 -9.84 7.30
CA GLY A 211 12.56 -10.05 6.03
C GLY A 211 13.24 -9.36 4.86
N LEU A 212 13.60 -8.09 5.00
CA LEU A 212 14.40 -7.37 4.01
C LEU A 212 15.79 -8.00 3.89
N THR A 213 16.43 -8.35 5.00
CA THR A 213 17.78 -8.96 5.00
C THR A 213 17.80 -10.27 4.20
N PHE A 214 16.81 -11.14 4.36
CA PHE A 214 16.69 -12.36 3.55
C PHE A 214 16.61 -12.05 2.05
N TYR A 215 15.86 -11.04 1.68
CA TYR A 215 15.75 -10.64 0.28
C TYR A 215 17.09 -10.06 -0.25
N VAL A 216 17.74 -9.20 0.51
CA VAL A 216 19.06 -8.63 0.19
C VAL A 216 20.11 -9.74 0.01
N VAL A 217 20.14 -10.74 0.91
CA VAL A 217 21.06 -11.88 0.81
C VAL A 217 20.73 -12.75 -0.43
N TYR A 218 19.46 -12.95 -0.72
CA TYR A 218 19.06 -13.64 -1.95
C TYR A 218 19.55 -12.90 -3.20
N LEU A 219 19.37 -11.58 -3.28
CA LEU A 219 19.84 -10.77 -4.41
C LEU A 219 21.37 -10.79 -4.52
N LEU A 220 22.09 -10.67 -3.42
CA LEU A 220 23.55 -10.77 -3.41
C LEU A 220 24.02 -12.10 -4.01
N LYS A 221 23.38 -13.22 -3.64
CA LYS A 221 23.75 -14.56 -4.13
C LYS A 221 23.37 -14.81 -5.59
N THR A 222 22.25 -14.24 -6.05
CA THR A 222 21.70 -14.54 -7.40
C THR A 222 22.15 -13.55 -8.46
N THR A 223 22.41 -12.29 -8.08
CA THR A 223 22.70 -11.21 -9.03
C THR A 223 24.01 -10.46 -8.74
N GLY A 224 24.62 -10.69 -7.57
CA GLY A 224 25.81 -9.94 -7.13
C GLY A 224 25.51 -8.53 -6.60
N ASP A 225 24.29 -8.00 -6.78
CA ASP A 225 23.89 -6.66 -6.30
C ASP A 225 22.83 -6.76 -5.20
N PRO A 226 23.21 -6.54 -3.91
CA PRO A 226 22.29 -6.61 -2.79
C PRO A 226 21.21 -5.51 -2.80
N LEU A 227 21.44 -4.41 -3.53
CA LEU A 227 20.54 -3.27 -3.64
C LEU A 227 19.77 -3.23 -4.97
N LEU A 228 19.79 -4.33 -5.74
CA LEU A 228 19.14 -4.38 -7.04
C LEU A 228 17.64 -4.01 -6.98
N PHE A 229 16.96 -4.29 -5.88
CA PHE A 229 15.56 -3.88 -5.69
C PHE A 229 15.36 -2.35 -5.69
N LEU A 230 16.37 -1.57 -5.27
CA LEU A 230 16.37 -0.10 -5.39
C LEU A 230 16.84 0.34 -6.77
N ASN A 231 17.91 -0.27 -7.28
CA ASN A 231 18.52 0.08 -8.55
C ASN A 231 17.57 -0.18 -9.73
N SER A 232 16.70 -1.18 -9.64
CA SER A 232 15.68 -1.52 -10.65
C SER A 232 14.53 -0.50 -10.72
N GLN A 233 14.33 0.35 -9.71
CA GLN A 233 13.21 1.31 -9.70
C GLN A 233 13.23 2.30 -10.88
N LYS A 234 14.39 2.62 -11.43
CA LYS A 234 14.55 3.52 -12.59
C LYS A 234 13.81 3.01 -13.84
N VAL A 235 13.73 1.70 -14.01
CA VAL A 235 13.16 1.06 -15.20
C VAL A 235 11.64 1.21 -15.25
N PHE A 236 11.00 1.36 -14.10
CA PHE A 236 9.54 1.46 -13.99
C PHE A 236 8.99 2.88 -14.18
N GLY A 237 9.76 3.76 -14.80
CA GLY A 237 9.30 5.09 -15.22
C GLY A 237 9.23 6.14 -14.11
N ALA A 238 8.45 7.20 -14.37
CA ALA A 238 8.25 8.36 -13.48
C ALA A 238 9.56 9.09 -13.10
N ASN A 239 10.64 8.95 -13.88
CA ASN A 239 11.95 9.56 -13.62
C ASN A 239 12.47 9.34 -12.19
N ARG A 240 12.24 8.13 -11.64
CA ARG A 240 12.69 7.75 -10.30
C ARG A 240 14.22 7.77 -10.22
N SER A 241 14.72 8.37 -9.15
CA SER A 241 16.16 8.40 -8.83
C SER A 241 16.53 7.24 -7.91
N THR A 242 17.77 6.74 -8.06
CA THR A 242 18.38 5.83 -7.08
C THR A 242 19.16 6.60 -5.98
N THR A 243 19.40 7.91 -6.18
CA THR A 243 19.91 8.79 -5.14
C THR A 243 18.74 9.41 -4.37
N ILE A 244 18.95 9.66 -3.10
CA ILE A 244 17.94 10.29 -2.24
C ILE A 244 17.67 11.71 -2.70
N ILE A 245 16.41 12.00 -3.04
CA ILE A 245 15.91 13.33 -3.38
C ILE A 245 15.02 13.82 -2.24
N PHE A 246 15.35 14.97 -1.68
CA PHE A 246 14.57 15.56 -0.59
C PHE A 246 13.28 16.23 -1.09
N LEU A 247 12.27 16.26 -0.23
CA LEU A 247 10.93 16.73 -0.52
C LEU A 247 10.86 18.12 -1.22
N PRO A 248 11.63 19.15 -0.86
CA PRO A 248 11.61 20.43 -1.57
C PRO A 248 11.91 20.31 -3.07
N GLN A 249 12.85 19.42 -3.44
CA GLN A 249 13.17 19.17 -4.85
C GLN A 249 12.05 18.45 -5.58
N VAL A 250 11.29 17.58 -4.90
CA VAL A 250 10.10 16.91 -5.46
C VAL A 250 9.02 17.96 -5.75
N TYR A 251 8.77 18.88 -4.82
CA TYR A 251 7.84 19.99 -5.02
C TYR A 251 8.24 20.85 -6.23
N PHE A 252 9.52 21.21 -6.33
CA PHE A 252 10.02 21.98 -7.48
C PHE A 252 9.76 21.26 -8.81
N ARG A 253 9.97 19.94 -8.89
CA ARG A 253 9.69 19.14 -10.08
C ARG A 253 8.20 19.19 -10.47
N TYR A 254 7.29 19.03 -9.51
CA TYR A 254 5.85 19.06 -9.77
C TYR A 254 5.35 20.45 -10.14
N LEU A 255 5.83 21.51 -9.48
CA LEU A 255 5.54 22.88 -9.88
C LEU A 255 6.01 23.14 -11.32
N LYS A 256 7.22 22.68 -11.69
CA LYS A 256 7.70 22.78 -13.07
C LYS A 256 6.74 22.08 -14.04
N ILE A 257 6.27 20.85 -13.75
CA ILE A 257 5.27 20.15 -14.56
C ILE A 257 4.02 21.01 -14.75
N PHE A 258 3.50 21.62 -13.68
CA PHE A 258 2.27 22.41 -13.73
C PHE A 258 2.38 23.67 -14.57
N PHE A 259 3.57 24.26 -14.70
CA PHE A 259 3.80 25.44 -15.51
C PHE A 259 4.29 25.16 -16.93
N THR A 260 4.82 23.96 -17.22
CA THR A 260 5.47 23.69 -18.52
C THR A 260 4.88 22.54 -19.31
N ALA A 261 4.13 21.63 -18.68
CA ALA A 261 3.60 20.46 -19.38
C ALA A 261 2.24 20.77 -20.03
N SER A 262 1.97 20.08 -21.15
CA SER A 262 0.66 20.13 -21.81
C SER A 262 -0.41 19.40 -20.99
N PHE A 263 -1.66 19.86 -21.12
CA PHE A 263 -2.82 19.23 -20.50
C PHE A 263 -3.11 17.88 -21.16
N ASN A 264 -2.74 16.79 -20.46
CA ASN A 264 -2.99 15.41 -20.88
C ASN A 264 -3.29 14.53 -19.66
N PHE A 265 -3.50 13.21 -19.87
CA PHE A 265 -3.77 12.29 -18.78
C PHE A 265 -2.65 12.24 -17.73
N GLN A 266 -1.38 12.30 -18.14
CA GLN A 266 -0.24 12.31 -17.21
C GLN A 266 -0.19 13.57 -16.35
N TYR A 267 -0.57 14.72 -16.91
CA TYR A 267 -0.74 15.97 -16.16
C TYR A 267 -1.81 15.80 -15.07
N PHE A 268 -2.98 15.23 -15.43
CA PHE A 268 -4.05 14.94 -14.47
C PHE A 268 -3.57 14.01 -13.34
N VAL A 269 -2.85 12.94 -13.66
CA VAL A 269 -2.28 12.03 -12.66
C VAL A 269 -1.30 12.76 -11.74
N SER A 270 -0.39 13.56 -12.30
CA SER A 270 0.57 14.36 -11.52
C SER A 270 -0.13 15.35 -10.58
N PHE A 271 -1.19 15.99 -11.04
CA PHE A 271 -2.01 16.89 -10.21
C PHE A 271 -2.68 16.12 -9.06
N LEU A 272 -3.27 14.96 -9.36
CA LEU A 272 -3.91 14.10 -8.37
C LEU A 272 -2.93 13.62 -7.31
N GLU A 273 -1.75 13.15 -7.72
CA GLU A 273 -0.70 12.69 -6.82
C GLU A 273 -0.23 13.81 -5.89
N PHE A 274 0.03 14.99 -6.45
CA PHE A 274 0.41 16.18 -5.69
C PHE A 274 -0.67 16.59 -4.70
N PHE A 275 -1.93 16.63 -5.12
CA PHE A 275 -3.05 17.01 -4.27
C PHE A 275 -3.27 16.00 -3.14
N ILE A 276 -3.28 14.69 -3.43
CA ILE A 276 -3.46 13.65 -2.42
C ILE A 276 -2.29 13.62 -1.44
N PHE A 277 -1.04 13.77 -1.92
CA PHE A 277 0.10 13.87 -1.01
C PHE A 277 -0.10 15.00 0.01
N ASN A 278 -0.40 16.21 -0.46
CA ASN A 278 -0.56 17.38 0.41
C ASN A 278 -1.72 17.21 1.38
N LEU A 279 -2.87 16.69 0.90
CA LEU A 279 -4.04 16.44 1.75
C LEU A 279 -3.70 15.44 2.87
N VAL A 280 -3.14 14.30 2.50
CA VAL A 280 -2.81 13.23 3.46
C VAL A 280 -1.71 13.70 4.42
N PHE A 281 -0.67 14.34 3.91
CA PHE A 281 0.43 14.87 4.73
C PHE A 281 -0.06 15.89 5.74
N LEU A 282 -0.85 16.88 5.32
CA LEU A 282 -1.44 17.87 6.21
C LEU A 282 -2.28 17.21 7.32
N VAL A 283 -3.15 16.28 6.94
CA VAL A 283 -4.01 15.57 7.91
C VAL A 283 -3.16 14.75 8.89
N LEU A 284 -2.09 14.09 8.43
CA LEU A 284 -1.18 13.35 9.31
C LEU A 284 -0.44 14.26 10.29
N ILE A 285 -0.05 15.47 9.89
CA ILE A 285 0.55 16.46 10.80
C ILE A 285 -0.46 16.94 11.83
N LEU A 286 -1.71 17.25 11.42
CA LEU A 286 -2.77 17.61 12.34
C LEU A 286 -3.09 16.48 13.34
N ASP A 287 -3.12 15.23 12.85
CA ASP A 287 -3.27 14.06 13.71
C ASP A 287 -2.11 13.89 14.68
N LEU A 288 -0.86 14.12 14.23
CA LEU A 288 0.33 14.08 15.09
C LEU A 288 0.22 15.06 16.26
N ILE A 289 -0.16 16.32 15.97
CA ILE A 289 -0.36 17.35 17.00
C ILE A 289 -1.42 16.91 18.01
N TRP A 290 -2.52 16.33 17.53
CA TRP A 290 -3.60 15.84 18.40
C TRP A 290 -3.14 14.65 19.26
N VAL A 291 -2.42 13.69 18.68
CA VAL A 291 -1.91 12.48 19.34
C VAL A 291 -0.89 12.83 20.43
N LEU A 292 0.01 13.80 20.16
CA LEU A 292 0.98 14.28 21.12
C LEU A 292 0.29 14.88 22.36
N LYS A 293 -0.78 15.67 22.18
CA LYS A 293 -1.59 16.21 23.27
C LYS A 293 -2.27 15.10 24.09
N LYS A 294 -2.71 14.01 23.45
CA LYS A 294 -3.34 12.84 24.10
C LYS A 294 -2.35 11.91 24.78
N LYS A 295 -1.05 12.05 24.54
CA LYS A 295 0.03 11.20 25.10
C LYS A 295 -0.20 9.68 24.89
N ASN A 296 -0.91 9.30 23.81
CA ASN A 296 -1.22 7.90 23.52
C ASN A 296 -0.13 7.29 22.64
N GLN A 297 0.66 6.37 23.20
CA GLN A 297 1.80 5.76 22.52
C GLN A 297 1.41 4.91 21.30
N ASN A 298 0.29 4.19 21.35
CA ASN A 298 -0.15 3.36 20.21
C ASN A 298 -0.56 4.23 19.02
N LEU A 299 -1.27 5.34 19.27
CA LEU A 299 -1.64 6.29 18.22
C LEU A 299 -0.42 7.03 17.68
N LEU A 300 0.54 7.38 18.53
CA LEU A 300 1.80 8.01 18.10
C LEU A 300 2.59 7.08 17.18
N ALA A 301 2.73 5.82 17.56
CA ALA A 301 3.41 4.82 16.76
C ALA A 301 2.75 4.62 15.38
N LEU A 302 1.42 4.56 15.35
CA LEU A 302 0.65 4.44 14.10
C LEU A 302 0.78 5.68 13.23
N ASN A 303 0.74 6.88 13.83
CA ASN A 303 0.86 8.14 13.11
C ASN A 303 2.25 8.29 12.49
N LEU A 304 3.33 8.09 13.27
CA LEU A 304 4.70 8.21 12.77
C LEU A 304 5.00 7.16 11.70
N PHE A 305 4.48 5.93 11.82
CA PHE A 305 4.52 4.97 10.73
C PHE A 305 3.81 5.51 9.48
N SER A 306 2.60 6.06 9.61
CA SER A 306 1.81 6.61 8.49
C SER A 306 2.53 7.77 7.79
N VAL A 307 3.17 8.66 8.54
CA VAL A 307 4.00 9.75 7.99
C VAL A 307 5.21 9.19 7.25
N ALA A 308 5.94 8.25 7.85
CA ALA A 308 7.12 7.65 7.22
C ALA A 308 6.75 6.85 5.96
N ASN A 309 5.63 6.10 5.99
CA ASN A 309 5.09 5.36 4.85
C ASN A 309 4.72 6.29 3.68
N LEU A 310 4.21 7.49 3.97
CA LEU A 310 3.89 8.50 2.95
C LEU A 310 5.16 9.17 2.38
N ILE A 311 6.17 9.43 3.23
CA ILE A 311 7.39 10.15 2.81
C ILE A 311 8.37 9.23 2.07
N LEU A 312 8.52 7.96 2.48
CA LEU A 312 9.53 7.06 1.93
C LEU A 312 9.55 7.00 0.38
N PRO A 313 8.42 6.82 -0.32
CA PRO A 313 8.43 6.78 -1.78
C PRO A 313 8.85 8.12 -2.42
N THR A 314 8.62 9.25 -1.77
CA THR A 314 8.99 10.57 -2.32
C THR A 314 10.50 10.76 -2.40
N LEU A 315 11.28 9.99 -1.63
CA LEU A 315 12.74 10.03 -1.66
C LEU A 315 13.32 9.58 -3.02
N THR A 316 12.53 8.95 -3.88
CA THR A 316 12.90 8.66 -5.27
C THR A 316 12.76 9.87 -6.21
N GLY A 317 12.33 11.02 -5.70
CA GLY A 317 12.23 12.27 -6.44
C GLY A 317 10.90 12.51 -7.17
N THR A 318 9.85 11.75 -6.83
CA THR A 318 8.52 11.85 -7.45
C THR A 318 7.42 11.57 -6.44
N PHE A 319 6.19 12.07 -6.70
CA PHE A 319 4.96 11.64 -6.02
C PHE A 319 4.29 10.44 -6.71
N SER A 320 4.94 9.85 -7.72
CA SER A 320 4.37 8.69 -8.41
C SER A 320 3.98 7.58 -7.43
N SER A 321 2.80 7.03 -7.62
CA SER A 321 2.19 6.00 -6.75
C SER A 321 1.84 6.46 -5.32
N ILE A 322 1.94 7.75 -4.99
CA ILE A 322 1.67 8.23 -3.62
C ILE A 322 0.23 7.97 -3.19
N THR A 323 -0.70 7.97 -4.12
CA THR A 323 -2.10 7.64 -3.89
C THR A 323 -2.26 6.24 -3.30
N ARG A 324 -1.47 5.28 -3.78
CA ARG A 324 -1.44 3.89 -3.31
C ARG A 324 -0.77 3.76 -1.93
N TYR A 325 0.33 4.49 -1.69
CA TYR A 325 0.96 4.52 -0.37
C TYR A 325 0.08 5.20 0.70
N SER A 326 -0.67 6.22 0.30
CA SER A 326 -1.64 6.90 1.18
C SER A 326 -2.70 5.96 1.73
N LEU A 327 -3.10 4.93 0.96
CA LEU A 327 -4.06 3.91 1.35
C LEU A 327 -3.66 3.15 2.64
N LEU A 328 -2.37 3.01 2.90
CA LEU A 328 -1.83 2.31 4.07
C LEU A 328 -1.44 3.26 5.22
N SER A 329 -1.74 4.55 5.10
CA SER A 329 -1.50 5.58 6.12
C SER A 329 -2.71 5.72 7.04
N PHE A 330 -2.97 4.73 7.92
CA PHE A 330 -4.23 4.59 8.66
C PHE A 330 -4.57 5.73 9.61
N SER A 331 -3.58 6.47 10.14
CA SER A 331 -3.85 7.66 10.96
C SER A 331 -4.65 8.72 10.20
N PHE A 332 -4.52 8.79 8.87
CA PHE A 332 -5.34 9.65 8.02
C PHE A 332 -6.84 9.32 8.16
N PHE A 333 -7.22 8.06 8.02
CA PHE A 333 -8.63 7.64 8.14
C PHE A 333 -9.17 7.79 9.56
N LEU A 334 -8.32 7.56 10.58
CA LEU A 334 -8.67 7.80 11.97
C LEU A 334 -8.99 9.27 12.22
N PHE A 335 -8.16 10.19 11.72
CA PHE A 335 -8.38 11.61 11.85
C PHE A 335 -9.68 12.05 11.18
N LEU A 336 -9.90 11.64 9.93
CA LEU A 336 -11.14 11.96 9.19
C LEU A 336 -12.39 11.47 9.94
N SER A 337 -12.32 10.30 10.56
CA SER A 337 -13.45 9.75 11.32
C SER A 337 -13.84 10.58 12.53
N ARG A 338 -12.90 11.39 13.08
CA ARG A 338 -13.11 12.27 14.24
C ARG A 338 -13.74 13.62 13.88
N ILE A 339 -13.88 13.96 12.60
CA ILE A 339 -14.59 15.15 12.13
C ILE A 339 -16.00 15.13 12.74
N LYS A 340 -16.44 16.22 13.41
CA LYS A 340 -17.73 16.26 14.09
C LYS A 340 -18.90 16.33 13.11
N SER A 341 -18.77 17.14 12.06
CA SER A 341 -19.83 17.35 11.06
C SER A 341 -20.09 16.09 10.24
N LYS A 342 -21.31 15.56 10.34
CA LYS A 342 -21.77 14.42 9.53
C LYS A 342 -21.84 14.79 8.04
N ALA A 343 -22.26 16.03 7.73
CA ALA A 343 -22.32 16.52 6.35
C ALA A 343 -20.92 16.50 5.70
N VAL A 344 -19.89 17.02 6.37
CA VAL A 344 -18.51 16.99 5.87
C VAL A 344 -18.03 15.56 5.62
N LYS A 345 -18.33 14.61 6.50
CA LYS A 345 -17.96 13.20 6.30
C LYS A 345 -18.65 12.60 5.08
N ILE A 346 -19.93 12.88 4.88
CA ILE A 346 -20.69 12.40 3.72
C ILE A 346 -20.12 12.98 2.43
N THR A 347 -19.87 14.29 2.39
CA THR A 347 -19.30 14.96 1.22
C THR A 347 -17.91 14.39 0.88
N LEU A 348 -17.03 14.21 1.86
CA LEU A 348 -15.71 13.59 1.65
C LEU A 348 -15.84 12.15 1.15
N GLY A 349 -16.75 11.36 1.74
CA GLY A 349 -17.01 9.99 1.29
C GLY A 349 -17.51 9.93 -0.14
N PHE A 350 -18.38 10.85 -0.52
CA PHE A 350 -18.90 10.95 -1.89
C PHE A 350 -17.82 11.35 -2.90
N LEU A 351 -16.97 12.33 -2.56
CA LEU A 351 -15.82 12.72 -3.38
C LEU A 351 -14.83 11.56 -3.56
N PHE A 352 -14.53 10.84 -2.48
CA PHE A 352 -13.66 9.66 -2.55
C PHE A 352 -14.27 8.58 -3.44
N LEU A 353 -15.58 8.33 -3.32
CA LEU A 353 -16.28 7.34 -4.16
C LEU A 353 -16.18 7.72 -5.65
N ILE A 354 -16.46 8.97 -6.02
CA ILE A 354 -16.37 9.42 -7.42
C ILE A 354 -14.94 9.18 -7.94
N LEU A 355 -13.93 9.66 -7.21
CA LEU A 355 -12.53 9.47 -7.60
C LEU A 355 -12.16 7.99 -7.68
N HIS A 356 -12.64 7.17 -6.73
CA HIS A 356 -12.42 5.73 -6.74
C HIS A 356 -12.95 5.08 -8.02
N LEU A 357 -14.20 5.36 -8.38
CA LEU A 357 -14.82 4.78 -9.58
C LEU A 357 -14.11 5.23 -10.86
N VAL A 358 -13.74 6.51 -10.95
CA VAL A 358 -13.02 7.08 -12.09
C VAL A 358 -11.63 6.45 -12.22
N LEU A 359 -10.85 6.41 -11.13
CA LEU A 359 -9.50 5.87 -11.15
C LEU A 359 -9.47 4.35 -11.41
N PHE A 360 -10.43 3.61 -10.85
CA PHE A 360 -10.57 2.19 -11.13
C PHE A 360 -10.88 1.94 -12.60
N SER A 361 -11.75 2.74 -13.21
CA SER A 361 -12.08 2.67 -14.63
C SER A 361 -10.85 2.90 -15.51
N PHE A 362 -10.05 3.91 -15.21
CA PHE A 362 -8.80 4.17 -15.91
C PHE A 362 -7.78 3.02 -15.72
N TYR A 363 -7.62 2.51 -14.49
CA TYR A 363 -6.74 1.38 -14.20
C TYR A 363 -7.08 0.15 -15.05
N LEU A 364 -8.35 -0.22 -15.16
CA LEU A 364 -8.82 -1.37 -15.95
C LEU A 364 -8.50 -1.21 -17.45
N GLN A 365 -8.49 0.01 -17.97
CA GLN A 365 -8.23 0.33 -19.35
C GLN A 365 -6.74 0.65 -19.66
N GLY A 366 -5.83 0.30 -18.73
CA GLY A 366 -4.40 0.41 -18.95
C GLY A 366 -3.83 1.82 -18.79
N TYR A 367 -4.57 2.74 -18.16
CA TYR A 367 -4.06 4.06 -17.77
C TYR A 367 -3.33 3.94 -16.44
N PHE A 368 -2.06 4.32 -16.41
CA PHE A 368 -1.27 4.24 -15.19
C PHE A 368 -1.70 5.28 -14.16
N ILE A 369 -2.05 4.82 -12.94
CA ILE A 369 -2.59 5.68 -11.88
C ILE A 369 -1.74 5.63 -10.60
N GLY A 370 -0.83 4.67 -10.49
CA GLY A 370 -0.08 4.58 -9.25
C GLY A 370 0.82 3.38 -9.08
#